data_d47b4a3fdd0a0ab5090e9fd495f622d8
#
_entry.id   d47b4a3fdd0a0ab5090e9fd495f622d8
#
_cell.length_a   1.000
_cell.length_b   1.000
_cell.length_c   1.000
_cell.angle_alpha   90.00
_cell.angle_beta   90.00
_cell.angle_gamma   90.00
#
_symmetry.space_group_name_H-M   'P 1'
#
loop_
_entity.id
_entity.type
_entity.pdbx_description
1 polymer ?
#
loop_
_entity_poly.entity_id
_entity_poly.type
_entity_poly.pdbx_seq_one_letter_code
_entity_poly.pdbx_strand_id
1 'polypeptide(L)'
;MFSHLLCLFATLSVAYLVDAVPPPQVRSNTLRLMQYNVEWLFLDYYKNADCPGAGCTWNNKTEAIDHMNYVAAVIDKFVPDIINLCEVEGINEVNALGALLSPEYIGYLIPGTDTSTGQNVGLLSKIPPIEPLYRTDATHAYPVSGSSCGADPSSGGHSGVSKHYVSLFDWNGIRAAVISVHLIAYPTDPERCAKREAQALVIADLVEQHIADGYEVVVMGDFNDYDGDVLDENTSRPTSNVLSIVKGNMLTNVAYKVPQQYRGTNWWDKNGDCEATGNEIVMIDHVLVTAGLLDRVESVGIYQGYTEYCGKMNSDHYPVLVNIRLD
;
A
#
# COMPACT_ATOMS: atom_id res chain seq x y z
N MET A 1 -25.20 -57.48 33.00
CA MET A 1 -23.90 -57.36 32.33
C MET A 1 -24.11 -56.70 30.97
N PHE A 2 -24.02 -55.39 30.89
CA PHE A 2 -24.02 -54.66 29.62
C PHE A 2 -22.79 -53.75 29.64
N SER A 3 -21.85 -54.08 28.75
CA SER A 3 -20.59 -53.35 28.55
C SER A 3 -20.87 -52.21 27.60
N HIS A 4 -20.70 -50.96 28.04
CA HIS A 4 -20.70 -49.77 27.17
C HIS A 4 -19.29 -49.53 26.63
N LEU A 5 -19.18 -49.74 25.32
CA LEU A 5 -17.98 -49.38 24.53
C LEU A 5 -18.07 -47.90 24.22
N LEU A 6 -17.20 -47.07 24.84
CA LEU A 6 -17.02 -45.66 24.51
C LEU A 6 -16.07 -45.59 23.29
N CYS A 7 -16.60 -45.22 22.13
CA CYS A 7 -15.79 -44.79 21.00
C CYS A 7 -15.34 -43.34 21.20
N LEU A 8 -14.04 -43.13 21.48
CA LEU A 8 -13.40 -41.83 21.41
C LEU A 8 -13.12 -41.54 19.91
N PHE A 9 -13.81 -40.57 19.36
CA PHE A 9 -13.46 -39.96 18.09
C PHE A 9 -12.38 -38.90 18.40
N ALA A 10 -11.14 -39.17 18.07
CA ALA A 10 -10.09 -38.18 18.03
C ALA A 10 -10.22 -37.40 16.72
N THR A 11 -10.70 -36.17 16.79
CA THR A 11 -10.63 -35.24 15.67
C THR A 11 -9.19 -34.75 15.51
N LEU A 12 -8.49 -35.26 14.48
CA LEU A 12 -7.23 -34.67 14.03
C LEU A 12 -7.54 -33.33 13.36
N SER A 13 -7.28 -32.25 14.07
CA SER A 13 -7.17 -30.93 13.46
C SER A 13 -5.88 -30.89 12.66
N VAL A 14 -5.97 -30.99 11.35
CA VAL A 14 -4.84 -30.71 10.44
C VAL A 14 -4.72 -29.19 10.37
N ALA A 15 -3.83 -28.62 11.16
CA ALA A 15 -3.41 -27.25 10.97
C ALA A 15 -2.68 -27.19 9.61
N TYR A 16 -3.31 -26.59 8.61
CA TYR A 16 -2.63 -26.19 7.39
C TYR A 16 -1.66 -25.08 7.79
N LEU A 17 -0.38 -25.43 7.92
CA LEU A 17 0.70 -24.46 7.84
C LEU A 17 0.61 -23.88 6.41
N VAL A 18 0.10 -22.67 6.29
CA VAL A 18 0.27 -21.87 5.09
C VAL A 18 1.77 -21.64 5.01
N ASP A 19 2.45 -22.38 4.16
CA ASP A 19 3.86 -22.14 3.86
C ASP A 19 3.94 -20.71 3.29
N ALA A 20 4.35 -19.78 4.14
CA ALA A 20 4.68 -18.44 3.71
C ALA A 20 5.68 -18.56 2.58
N VAL A 21 5.40 -17.93 1.43
CA VAL A 21 6.33 -17.89 0.31
C VAL A 21 7.68 -17.44 0.85
N PRO A 22 8.75 -18.24 0.75
CA PRO A 22 10.03 -17.84 1.31
C PRO A 22 10.46 -16.49 0.70
N PRO A 23 11.04 -15.59 1.50
CA PRO A 23 11.48 -14.31 0.99
C PRO A 23 12.44 -14.53 -0.19
N PRO A 24 12.26 -13.82 -1.31
CA PRO A 24 13.10 -13.98 -2.47
C PRO A 24 14.55 -13.70 -2.10
N GLN A 25 15.46 -14.59 -2.54
CA GLN A 25 16.89 -14.46 -2.25
C GLN A 25 17.47 -13.24 -2.96
N VAL A 26 18.11 -12.34 -2.21
CA VAL A 26 18.75 -11.12 -2.73
C VAL A 26 19.95 -11.51 -3.62
N ARG A 27 19.93 -11.05 -4.86
CA ARG A 27 21.10 -11.08 -5.76
C ARG A 27 21.77 -9.71 -5.75
N SER A 28 23.08 -9.65 -5.95
CA SER A 28 23.87 -8.42 -5.88
C SER A 28 23.44 -7.29 -6.84
N ASN A 29 22.62 -7.60 -7.85
CA ASN A 29 22.10 -6.63 -8.84
C ASN A 29 20.57 -6.55 -8.82
N THR A 30 19.93 -6.82 -7.69
CA THR A 30 18.48 -6.77 -7.54
C THR A 30 18.11 -5.64 -6.59
N LEU A 31 17.24 -4.74 -7.05
CA LEU A 31 16.57 -3.71 -6.26
C LEU A 31 15.28 -4.29 -5.67
N ARG A 32 15.07 -4.09 -4.39
CA ARG A 32 13.84 -4.48 -3.71
C ARG A 32 13.02 -3.26 -3.31
N LEU A 33 11.83 -3.17 -3.87
CA LEU A 33 10.82 -2.19 -3.48
C LEU A 33 9.83 -2.81 -2.49
N MET A 34 9.35 -2.02 -1.55
CA MET A 34 8.25 -2.36 -0.65
C MET A 34 7.21 -1.24 -0.65
N GLN A 35 5.94 -1.59 -0.92
CA GLN A 35 4.79 -0.76 -0.61
C GLN A 35 4.18 -1.26 0.70
N TYR A 36 3.98 -0.37 1.67
CA TYR A 36 3.38 -0.74 2.94
C TYR A 36 2.52 0.41 3.51
N ASN A 37 1.22 0.23 3.57
CA ASN A 37 0.38 1.05 4.44
C ASN A 37 0.58 0.54 5.87
N VAL A 38 1.08 1.40 6.75
CA VAL A 38 1.52 1.02 8.11
C VAL A 38 0.49 1.33 9.18
N GLU A 39 -0.74 1.67 8.81
CA GLU A 39 -1.86 1.97 9.72
C GLU A 39 -1.47 2.94 10.84
N TRP A 40 -1.66 4.24 10.60
CA TRP A 40 -1.46 5.27 11.62
C TRP A 40 -0.11 5.19 12.37
N LEU A 41 1.01 5.23 11.64
CA LEU A 41 2.34 5.39 12.26
C LEU A 41 2.47 6.79 12.85
N PHE A 42 1.82 6.99 13.99
CA PHE A 42 1.72 8.24 14.73
C PHE A 42 2.34 8.05 16.10
N LEU A 43 3.22 8.96 16.52
CA LEU A 43 3.90 8.93 17.83
C LEU A 43 3.53 10.09 18.73
N ASP A 44 3.03 11.20 18.20
CA ASP A 44 2.70 12.41 18.93
C ASP A 44 1.19 12.56 19.13
N TYR A 45 0.36 11.87 18.33
CA TYR A 45 -1.09 11.90 18.40
C TYR A 45 -1.69 10.54 18.74
N TYR A 46 -2.70 10.54 19.63
CA TYR A 46 -3.39 9.34 20.09
C TYR A 46 -4.90 9.51 20.01
N LYS A 47 -5.63 8.39 20.05
CA LYS A 47 -7.08 8.27 19.84
C LYS A 47 -7.95 9.33 20.52
N ASN A 48 -7.56 10.00 21.55
CA ASN A 48 -8.49 10.69 22.43
C ASN A 48 -8.37 12.19 22.58
N ALA A 49 -7.37 12.92 22.21
CA ALA A 49 -7.32 14.36 22.49
C ALA A 49 -6.77 15.21 21.35
N ASP A 50 -5.75 14.75 20.68
CA ASP A 50 -4.95 15.60 19.81
C ASP A 50 -4.85 15.04 18.39
N CYS A 51 -5.46 13.89 18.11
CA CYS A 51 -5.46 13.29 16.79
C CYS A 51 -6.16 14.22 15.79
N PRO A 52 -5.52 14.61 14.68
CA PRO A 52 -6.09 15.52 13.71
C PRO A 52 -7.31 14.96 12.98
N GLY A 53 -7.55 13.66 13.07
CA GLY A 53 -8.71 12.97 12.48
C GLY A 53 -9.39 11.99 13.43
N ALA A 54 -10.53 11.49 13.00
CA ALA A 54 -11.35 10.55 13.79
C ALA A 54 -10.89 9.09 13.66
N GLY A 55 -9.61 8.83 13.46
CA GLY A 55 -9.19 7.48 13.12
C GLY A 55 -7.89 6.98 13.76
N CYS A 56 -7.20 7.78 14.57
CA CYS A 56 -5.97 7.30 15.24
C CYS A 56 -6.26 6.04 16.02
N THR A 57 -5.55 4.98 15.68
CA THR A 57 -5.80 3.62 16.19
C THR A 57 -5.26 3.45 17.61
N TRP A 58 -4.06 3.99 17.91
CA TRP A 58 -3.36 3.75 19.16
C TRP A 58 -3.88 4.65 20.29
N ASN A 59 -4.04 4.11 21.50
CA ASN A 59 -4.64 4.83 22.61
C ASN A 59 -3.63 5.64 23.42
N ASN A 60 -2.36 5.34 23.28
CA ASN A 60 -1.27 5.95 24.06
C ASN A 60 0.09 5.71 23.39
N LYS A 61 1.10 6.42 23.88
CA LYS A 61 2.46 6.38 23.35
C LYS A 61 3.10 4.98 23.38
N THR A 62 2.78 4.15 24.35
CA THR A 62 3.33 2.80 24.44
C THR A 62 2.82 1.95 23.29
N GLU A 63 1.52 1.96 23.03
CA GLU A 63 0.92 1.24 21.90
C GLU A 63 1.48 1.74 20.55
N ALA A 64 1.62 3.05 20.38
CA ALA A 64 2.20 3.64 19.17
C ALA A 64 3.66 3.20 18.94
N ILE A 65 4.47 3.13 20.01
CA ILE A 65 5.85 2.64 19.94
C ILE A 65 5.87 1.12 19.67
N ASP A 66 5.01 0.35 20.29
CA ASP A 66 4.92 -1.09 20.07
C ASP A 66 4.50 -1.38 18.61
N HIS A 67 3.56 -0.59 18.05
CA HIS A 67 3.21 -0.64 16.66
C HIS A 67 4.41 -0.34 15.74
N MET A 68 5.13 0.75 15.98
CA MET A 68 6.31 1.09 15.20
C MET A 68 7.38 -0.02 15.24
N ASN A 69 7.60 -0.63 16.41
CA ASN A 69 8.52 -1.78 16.56
C ASN A 69 8.03 -2.99 15.76
N TYR A 70 6.72 -3.22 15.70
CA TYR A 70 6.14 -4.31 14.91
C TYR A 70 6.33 -4.06 13.41
N VAL A 71 6.03 -2.85 12.94
CA VAL A 71 6.27 -2.43 11.55
C VAL A 71 7.75 -2.60 11.18
N ALA A 72 8.66 -2.17 12.05
CA ALA A 72 10.10 -2.36 11.85
C ALA A 72 10.47 -3.85 11.73
N ALA A 73 9.93 -4.70 12.60
CA ALA A 73 10.17 -6.14 12.55
C ALA A 73 9.65 -6.80 11.26
N VAL A 74 8.55 -6.32 10.70
CA VAL A 74 8.04 -6.77 9.40
C VAL A 74 8.98 -6.34 8.27
N ILE A 75 9.42 -5.09 8.24
CA ILE A 75 10.33 -4.56 7.22
C ILE A 75 11.69 -5.28 7.28
N ASP A 76 12.22 -5.52 8.48
CA ASP A 76 13.54 -6.15 8.68
C ASP A 76 13.61 -7.58 8.14
N LYS A 77 12.49 -8.29 8.04
CA LYS A 77 12.43 -9.63 7.40
C LYS A 77 12.84 -9.61 5.93
N PHE A 78 12.62 -8.49 5.24
CA PHE A 78 12.77 -8.41 3.79
C PHE A 78 13.94 -7.52 3.37
N VAL A 79 14.39 -6.64 4.24
CA VAL A 79 15.50 -5.72 4.01
C VAL A 79 15.38 -4.99 2.65
N PRO A 80 14.25 -4.34 2.34
CA PRO A 80 14.05 -3.67 1.06
C PRO A 80 15.03 -2.50 0.89
N ASP A 81 15.25 -2.06 -0.35
CA ASP A 81 16.13 -0.91 -0.65
C ASP A 81 15.35 0.40 -0.62
N ILE A 82 14.09 0.35 -1.06
CA ILE A 82 13.17 1.50 -1.12
C ILE A 82 11.83 1.07 -0.54
N ILE A 83 11.31 1.84 0.41
CA ILE A 83 10.05 1.57 1.10
C ILE A 83 9.15 2.78 0.95
N ASN A 84 7.99 2.59 0.34
CA ASN A 84 6.89 3.54 0.39
C ASN A 84 5.99 3.24 1.57
N LEU A 85 5.74 4.25 2.39
CA LEU A 85 4.90 4.17 3.59
C LEU A 85 3.66 5.02 3.40
N CYS A 86 2.47 4.46 3.63
CA CYS A 86 1.23 5.21 3.76
C CYS A 86 0.86 5.34 5.24
N GLU A 87 0.09 6.37 5.58
CA GLU A 87 -0.44 6.64 6.93
C GLU A 87 0.63 6.98 7.96
N VAL A 88 1.61 7.76 7.58
CA VAL A 88 2.61 8.28 8.51
C VAL A 88 2.24 9.69 8.99
N GLU A 89 2.55 10.01 10.25
CA GLU A 89 2.31 11.34 10.83
C GLU A 89 3.20 12.41 10.19
N GLY A 90 4.49 12.13 10.10
CA GLY A 90 5.46 13.09 9.58
C GLY A 90 6.85 12.52 9.40
N ILE A 91 7.81 13.42 9.12
CA ILE A 91 9.21 13.03 8.89
C ILE A 91 9.88 12.45 10.14
N ASN A 92 9.45 12.86 11.32
CA ASN A 92 10.02 12.36 12.58
C ASN A 92 9.74 10.87 12.75
N GLU A 93 8.53 10.42 12.43
CA GLU A 93 8.09 9.02 12.50
C GLU A 93 8.80 8.17 11.46
N VAL A 94 8.93 8.69 10.23
CA VAL A 94 9.70 8.02 9.17
C VAL A 94 11.17 7.83 9.58
N ASN A 95 11.80 8.87 10.15
CA ASN A 95 13.17 8.79 10.64
C ASN A 95 13.31 7.87 11.87
N ALA A 96 12.34 7.90 12.80
CA ALA A 96 12.32 7.02 13.96
C ALA A 96 12.22 5.55 13.53
N LEU A 97 11.36 5.24 12.59
CA LEU A 97 11.26 3.90 11.99
C LEU A 97 12.58 3.50 11.31
N GLY A 98 13.16 4.39 10.49
CA GLY A 98 14.45 4.14 9.83
C GLY A 98 15.58 3.83 10.82
N ALA A 99 15.61 4.52 11.95
CA ALA A 99 16.61 4.31 13.00
C ALA A 99 16.49 2.93 13.70
N LEU A 100 15.32 2.33 13.70
CA LEU A 100 15.12 0.96 14.21
C LEU A 100 15.62 -0.12 13.24
N LEU A 101 15.68 0.17 11.95
CA LEU A 101 16.02 -0.80 10.90
C LEU A 101 17.53 -0.89 10.69
N SER A 102 18.09 0.09 10.00
CA SER A 102 19.51 0.15 9.64
C SER A 102 19.90 1.61 9.44
N PRO A 103 21.13 2.01 9.82
CA PRO A 103 21.61 3.38 9.60
C PRO A 103 21.74 3.75 8.10
N GLU A 104 21.60 2.79 7.19
CA GLU A 104 21.60 3.06 5.75
C GLU A 104 20.29 3.69 5.25
N TYR A 105 19.17 3.51 5.99
CA TYR A 105 17.91 4.12 5.61
C TYR A 105 17.87 5.60 5.95
N ILE A 106 17.51 6.38 4.96
CA ILE A 106 17.25 7.82 5.10
C ILE A 106 15.76 8.04 4.85
N GLY A 107 15.13 8.78 5.76
CA GLY A 107 13.74 9.18 5.64
C GLY A 107 13.56 10.43 4.79
N TYR A 108 12.54 10.42 3.95
CA TYR A 108 12.11 11.57 3.15
C TYR A 108 10.59 11.70 3.26
N LEU A 109 10.12 12.94 3.36
CA LEU A 109 8.69 13.24 3.37
C LEU A 109 8.49 14.67 2.93
N ILE A 110 7.48 14.89 2.10
CA ILE A 110 6.92 16.20 1.83
C ILE A 110 5.49 16.22 2.38
N PRO A 111 5.14 17.17 3.26
CA PRO A 111 3.81 17.20 3.87
C PRO A 111 2.71 17.24 2.83
N GLY A 112 1.71 16.40 3.01
CA GLY A 112 0.49 16.39 2.24
C GLY A 112 -0.43 17.55 2.60
N THR A 113 -1.60 17.57 1.97
CA THR A 113 -2.66 18.56 2.23
C THR A 113 -3.91 17.91 2.84
N ASP A 114 -3.78 16.71 3.39
CA ASP A 114 -4.89 16.06 4.08
C ASP A 114 -5.14 16.69 5.43
N THR A 115 -6.27 17.40 5.53
CA THR A 115 -6.72 18.05 6.76
C THR A 115 -7.73 17.19 7.54
N SER A 116 -8.12 16.03 6.98
CA SER A 116 -9.13 15.17 7.63
C SER A 116 -8.49 14.22 8.62
N THR A 117 -7.32 13.66 8.29
CA THR A 117 -6.62 12.68 9.12
C THR A 117 -5.23 13.15 9.54
N GLY A 118 -4.62 14.10 8.82
CA GLY A 118 -3.24 14.51 9.01
C GLY A 118 -2.22 13.46 8.53
N GLN A 119 -2.69 12.40 7.90
CA GLN A 119 -1.84 11.34 7.35
C GLN A 119 -1.04 11.82 6.15
N ASN A 120 0.18 11.34 6.05
CA ASN A 120 1.08 11.58 4.92
C ASN A 120 1.51 10.26 4.27
N VAL A 121 2.24 10.39 3.17
CA VAL A 121 3.05 9.32 2.57
C VAL A 121 4.52 9.62 2.79
N GLY A 122 5.30 8.61 3.17
CA GLY A 122 6.72 8.72 3.46
C GLY A 122 7.56 7.76 2.64
N LEU A 123 8.83 8.10 2.48
CA LEU A 123 9.83 7.28 1.82
C LEU A 123 10.96 6.96 2.80
N LEU A 124 11.28 5.68 2.96
CA LEU A 124 12.54 5.22 3.52
C LEU A 124 13.38 4.61 2.40
N SER A 125 14.61 5.05 2.23
CA SER A 125 15.45 4.56 1.15
C SER A 125 16.92 4.46 1.55
N LYS A 126 17.58 3.38 1.11
CA LYS A 126 19.04 3.21 1.14
C LYS A 126 19.71 3.90 -0.05
N ILE A 127 18.94 4.13 -1.11
CA ILE A 127 19.40 4.79 -2.34
C ILE A 127 18.86 6.22 -2.31
N PRO A 128 19.72 7.24 -2.27
CA PRO A 128 19.24 8.61 -2.23
C PRO A 128 18.52 8.98 -3.55
N PRO A 129 17.39 9.70 -3.47
CA PRO A 129 16.84 10.35 -4.65
C PRO A 129 17.87 11.33 -5.26
N ILE A 130 17.83 11.48 -6.59
CA ILE A 130 18.74 12.40 -7.31
C ILE A 130 18.33 13.88 -7.16
N GLU A 131 17.08 14.12 -6.75
CA GLU A 131 16.51 15.44 -6.49
C GLU A 131 15.60 15.38 -5.24
N PRO A 132 15.31 16.53 -4.59
CA PRO A 132 14.32 16.57 -3.52
C PRO A 132 12.95 16.04 -3.99
N LEU A 133 12.23 15.37 -3.09
CA LEU A 133 10.87 14.97 -3.35
C LEU A 133 10.01 16.18 -3.72
N TYR A 134 9.06 15.98 -4.60
CA TYR A 134 8.06 16.99 -4.91
C TYR A 134 6.66 16.40 -5.03
N ARG A 135 5.67 17.26 -5.10
CA ARG A 135 4.26 16.94 -5.31
C ARG A 135 3.64 17.95 -6.28
N THR A 136 2.51 17.59 -6.86
CA THR A 136 1.72 18.50 -7.69
C THR A 136 0.48 19.02 -6.93
N ASP A 137 0.08 20.23 -7.24
CA ASP A 137 -1.21 20.82 -6.79
C ASP A 137 -2.27 20.73 -7.90
N ALA A 138 -2.02 19.97 -8.96
CA ALA A 138 -2.97 19.76 -10.05
C ALA A 138 -4.27 19.12 -9.54
N THR A 139 -5.37 19.48 -10.17
CA THR A 139 -6.71 18.93 -9.87
C THR A 139 -7.45 18.62 -11.16
N HIS A 140 -8.32 17.62 -11.12
CA HIS A 140 -9.26 17.32 -12.20
C HIS A 140 -10.70 17.45 -11.71
N ALA A 141 -11.61 17.76 -12.66
CA ALA A 141 -13.03 17.80 -12.38
C ALA A 141 -13.58 16.39 -12.09
N TYR A 142 -14.54 16.29 -11.17
CA TYR A 142 -15.32 15.07 -10.94
C TYR A 142 -16.83 15.39 -10.98
N PRO A 143 -17.70 14.41 -11.34
CA PRO A 143 -17.35 13.09 -11.88
C PRO A 143 -16.65 13.19 -13.23
N VAL A 144 -15.72 12.26 -13.51
CA VAL A 144 -15.04 12.20 -14.80
C VAL A 144 -15.98 11.66 -15.89
N SER A 145 -15.70 11.98 -17.16
CA SER A 145 -16.49 11.44 -18.27
C SER A 145 -16.42 9.91 -18.32
N GLY A 146 -17.55 9.26 -18.39
CA GLY A 146 -17.64 7.78 -18.39
C GLY A 146 -17.49 7.12 -17.01
N SER A 147 -17.53 7.90 -15.94
CA SER A 147 -17.54 7.39 -14.56
C SER A 147 -18.73 6.46 -14.32
N SER A 148 -18.47 5.33 -13.66
CA SER A 148 -19.50 4.37 -13.20
C SER A 148 -19.78 4.48 -11.70
N CYS A 149 -19.21 5.49 -11.02
CA CYS A 149 -19.33 5.67 -9.56
C CYS A 149 -20.75 5.97 -9.06
N GLY A 150 -21.65 6.45 -9.96
CA GLY A 150 -23.02 6.79 -9.57
C GLY A 150 -23.15 8.07 -8.74
N ALA A 151 -22.11 8.93 -8.73
CA ALA A 151 -22.16 10.22 -8.06
C ALA A 151 -23.19 11.15 -8.72
N ASP A 152 -23.86 12.01 -7.91
CA ASP A 152 -24.76 13.03 -8.44
C ASP A 152 -23.95 14.05 -9.28
N PRO A 153 -24.26 14.22 -10.56
CA PRO A 153 -23.58 15.22 -11.40
C PRO A 153 -23.66 16.65 -10.85
N SER A 154 -24.66 16.97 -10.05
CA SER A 154 -24.81 18.30 -9.40
C SER A 154 -23.85 18.50 -8.23
N SER A 155 -23.25 17.44 -7.69
CA SER A 155 -22.25 17.47 -6.63
C SER A 155 -20.82 17.61 -7.13
N GLY A 156 -20.64 17.87 -8.43
CA GLY A 156 -19.34 17.96 -9.08
C GLY A 156 -18.45 19.07 -8.55
N GLY A 157 -17.15 18.89 -8.71
CA GLY A 157 -16.11 19.83 -8.28
C GLY A 157 -14.77 19.48 -8.87
N HIS A 158 -13.70 19.85 -8.18
CA HIS A 158 -12.33 19.49 -8.51
C HIS A 158 -11.68 18.70 -7.37
N SER A 159 -10.90 17.69 -7.70
CA SER A 159 -10.14 16.89 -6.72
C SER A 159 -8.70 16.74 -7.18
N GLY A 160 -7.77 16.99 -6.23
CA GLY A 160 -6.34 16.67 -6.36
C GLY A 160 -5.94 15.59 -5.37
N VAL A 161 -4.69 15.14 -5.42
CA VAL A 161 -4.17 14.11 -4.53
C VAL A 161 -3.52 14.76 -3.32
N SER A 162 -4.14 14.64 -2.16
CA SER A 162 -3.63 15.23 -0.92
C SER A 162 -2.40 14.51 -0.36
N LYS A 163 -2.28 13.21 -0.59
CA LYS A 163 -1.22 12.34 -0.07
C LYS A 163 -0.49 11.66 -1.24
N HIS A 164 0.57 12.29 -1.74
CA HIS A 164 1.47 11.75 -2.76
C HIS A 164 2.81 12.45 -2.73
N TYR A 165 3.81 11.81 -3.31
CA TYR A 165 5.07 12.43 -3.70
C TYR A 165 5.58 11.81 -5.00
N VAL A 166 6.51 12.52 -5.65
CA VAL A 166 7.36 12.00 -6.73
C VAL A 166 8.80 12.02 -6.24
N SER A 167 9.50 10.92 -6.43
CA SER A 167 10.92 10.75 -6.13
C SER A 167 11.65 10.21 -7.35
N LEU A 168 12.75 10.85 -7.74
CA LEU A 168 13.54 10.49 -8.91
C LEU A 168 14.82 9.76 -8.50
N PHE A 169 15.15 8.70 -9.21
CA PHE A 169 16.31 7.85 -8.94
C PHE A 169 17.13 7.58 -10.20
N ASP A 170 18.40 7.24 -9.98
CA ASP A 170 19.23 6.52 -10.94
C ASP A 170 19.57 5.15 -10.33
N TRP A 171 19.01 4.10 -10.90
CA TRP A 171 19.25 2.72 -10.49
C TRP A 171 20.24 2.06 -11.45
N ASN A 172 21.55 2.31 -11.25
CA ASN A 172 22.61 1.81 -12.12
C ASN A 172 22.42 2.18 -13.60
N GLY A 173 22.03 3.44 -13.88
CA GLY A 173 21.79 3.95 -15.22
C GLY A 173 20.32 3.82 -15.68
N ILE A 174 19.46 3.20 -14.91
CA ILE A 174 18.01 3.22 -15.13
C ILE A 174 17.44 4.45 -14.43
N ARG A 175 17.04 5.47 -15.21
CA ARG A 175 16.33 6.63 -14.67
C ARG A 175 14.92 6.22 -14.29
N ALA A 176 14.57 6.32 -13.04
CA ALA A 176 13.29 5.89 -12.52
C ALA A 176 12.57 6.99 -11.75
N ALA A 177 11.27 7.16 -11.99
CA ALA A 177 10.38 7.99 -11.22
C ALA A 177 9.46 7.08 -10.38
N VAL A 178 9.53 7.24 -9.05
CA VAL A 178 8.64 6.58 -8.11
C VAL A 178 7.58 7.58 -7.66
N ILE A 179 6.34 7.31 -8.00
CA ILE A 179 5.15 8.09 -7.63
C ILE A 179 4.42 7.34 -6.53
N SER A 180 4.44 7.88 -5.33
CA SER A 180 3.70 7.35 -4.18
C SER A 180 2.30 7.93 -4.13
N VAL A 181 1.32 7.12 -3.77
CA VAL A 181 -0.05 7.58 -3.60
C VAL A 181 -0.71 6.97 -2.36
N HIS A 182 -1.57 7.77 -1.71
CA HIS A 182 -2.62 7.24 -0.84
C HIS A 182 -3.91 7.99 -1.19
N LEU A 183 -4.76 7.34 -1.98
CA LEU A 183 -5.96 7.95 -2.52
C LEU A 183 -7.09 7.98 -1.47
N ILE A 184 -8.16 8.71 -1.77
CA ILE A 184 -9.28 8.86 -0.85
C ILE A 184 -9.97 7.52 -0.58
N ALA A 185 -10.20 7.20 0.70
CA ALA A 185 -10.78 5.95 1.17
C ALA A 185 -12.27 5.78 0.80
N TYR A 186 -12.84 4.63 1.14
CA TYR A 186 -14.22 4.19 0.90
C TYR A 186 -14.52 3.97 -0.58
N PRO A 187 -14.07 2.82 -1.14
CA PRO A 187 -14.21 2.50 -2.57
C PRO A 187 -15.66 2.43 -3.06
N THR A 188 -16.61 2.14 -2.19
CA THR A 188 -18.03 1.98 -2.54
C THR A 188 -18.88 3.24 -2.36
N ASP A 189 -18.33 4.32 -1.78
CA ASP A 189 -19.02 5.60 -1.68
C ASP A 189 -19.02 6.31 -3.03
N PRO A 190 -20.18 6.68 -3.63
CA PRO A 190 -20.25 7.23 -4.97
C PRO A 190 -19.48 8.54 -5.16
N GLU A 191 -19.55 9.47 -4.19
CA GLU A 191 -18.88 10.76 -4.29
C GLU A 191 -17.36 10.59 -4.13
N ARG A 192 -16.92 9.77 -3.16
CA ARG A 192 -15.49 9.48 -2.96
C ARG A 192 -14.91 8.69 -4.14
N CYS A 193 -15.68 7.77 -4.71
CA CYS A 193 -15.34 7.07 -5.94
C CYS A 193 -15.07 8.06 -7.08
N ALA A 194 -15.98 9.02 -7.32
CA ALA A 194 -15.81 10.02 -8.38
C ALA A 194 -14.60 10.95 -8.14
N LYS A 195 -14.38 11.38 -6.88
CA LYS A 195 -13.20 12.15 -6.48
C LYS A 195 -11.91 11.36 -6.70
N ARG A 196 -11.91 10.06 -6.42
CA ARG A 196 -10.75 9.18 -6.60
C ARG A 196 -10.42 8.98 -8.08
N GLU A 197 -11.42 8.93 -8.98
CA GLU A 197 -11.16 8.95 -10.43
C GLU A 197 -10.48 10.25 -10.89
N ALA A 198 -10.87 11.40 -10.34
CA ALA A 198 -10.19 12.66 -10.63
C ALA A 198 -8.76 12.68 -10.07
N GLN A 199 -8.52 12.09 -8.88
CA GLN A 199 -7.17 11.88 -8.35
C GLN A 199 -6.33 10.97 -9.26
N ALA A 200 -6.95 9.92 -9.82
CA ALA A 200 -6.30 9.02 -10.76
C ALA A 200 -5.83 9.73 -12.05
N LEU A 201 -6.60 10.71 -12.55
CA LEU A 201 -6.18 11.54 -13.69
C LEU A 201 -4.95 12.39 -13.35
N VAL A 202 -4.87 12.97 -12.15
CA VAL A 202 -3.67 13.70 -11.70
C VAL A 202 -2.43 12.80 -11.72
N ILE A 203 -2.58 11.56 -11.27
CA ILE A 203 -1.46 10.60 -11.26
C ILE A 203 -1.12 10.15 -12.69
N ALA A 204 -2.12 9.95 -13.56
CA ALA A 204 -1.89 9.62 -14.96
C ALA A 204 -1.11 10.72 -15.69
N ASP A 205 -1.43 12.00 -15.44
CA ASP A 205 -0.68 13.14 -16.02
C ASP A 205 0.80 13.10 -15.58
N LEU A 206 1.08 12.80 -14.30
CA LEU A 206 2.46 12.65 -13.80
C LEU A 206 3.18 11.47 -14.46
N VAL A 207 2.49 10.34 -14.66
CA VAL A 207 3.02 9.17 -15.36
C VAL A 207 3.41 9.54 -16.78
N GLU A 208 2.50 10.17 -17.54
CA GLU A 208 2.73 10.59 -18.93
C GLU A 208 3.92 11.55 -19.03
N GLN A 209 3.99 12.54 -18.12
CA GLN A 209 5.08 13.50 -18.07
C GLN A 209 6.43 12.79 -17.88
N HIS A 210 6.54 11.90 -16.88
CA HIS A 210 7.83 11.25 -16.59
C HIS A 210 8.26 10.28 -17.68
N ILE A 211 7.33 9.57 -18.32
CA ILE A 211 7.63 8.74 -19.49
C ILE A 211 8.14 9.61 -20.65
N ALA A 212 7.51 10.76 -20.90
CA ALA A 212 7.95 11.70 -21.92
C ALA A 212 9.35 12.27 -21.63
N ASP A 213 9.72 12.44 -20.35
CA ASP A 213 11.04 12.86 -19.88
C ASP A 213 12.08 11.72 -19.89
N GLY A 214 11.70 10.52 -20.32
CA GLY A 214 12.59 9.36 -20.48
C GLY A 214 12.86 8.61 -19.19
N TYR A 215 11.95 8.65 -18.21
CA TYR A 215 12.01 7.83 -17.01
C TYR A 215 11.20 6.55 -17.19
N GLU A 216 11.68 5.47 -16.62
CA GLU A 216 10.84 4.35 -16.23
C GLU A 216 10.01 4.78 -15.00
N VAL A 217 8.75 4.37 -14.94
CA VAL A 217 7.84 4.83 -13.88
C VAL A 217 7.36 3.66 -13.02
N VAL A 218 7.38 3.87 -11.71
CA VAL A 218 6.70 3.05 -10.71
C VAL A 218 5.64 3.90 -10.03
N VAL A 219 4.38 3.49 -10.06
CA VAL A 219 3.34 4.05 -9.18
C VAL A 219 3.03 3.01 -8.12
N MET A 220 3.21 3.36 -6.85
CA MET A 220 2.91 2.44 -5.74
C MET A 220 2.23 3.15 -4.58
N GLY A 221 1.35 2.45 -3.90
CA GLY A 221 0.61 3.03 -2.79
C GLY A 221 -0.67 2.29 -2.47
N ASP A 222 -1.41 2.87 -1.54
CA ASP A 222 -2.78 2.52 -1.25
C ASP A 222 -3.71 3.33 -2.18
N PHE A 223 -4.26 2.64 -3.16
CA PHE A 223 -5.18 3.24 -4.12
C PHE A 223 -6.61 3.32 -3.58
N ASN A 224 -6.89 2.62 -2.47
CA ASN A 224 -8.24 2.48 -1.93
C ASN A 224 -9.25 2.02 -3.00
N ASP A 225 -8.79 1.21 -3.95
CA ASP A 225 -9.61 0.71 -5.06
C ASP A 225 -9.07 -0.61 -5.63
N TYR A 226 -9.92 -1.32 -6.36
CA TYR A 226 -9.63 -2.63 -6.92
C TYR A 226 -9.14 -2.52 -8.37
N ASP A 227 -8.36 -3.51 -8.81
CA ASP A 227 -7.95 -3.65 -10.22
C ASP A 227 -8.86 -4.65 -10.94
N GLY A 228 -9.58 -4.19 -11.97
CA GLY A 228 -10.46 -5.03 -12.77
C GLY A 228 -9.75 -6.09 -13.62
N ASP A 229 -8.45 -5.88 -13.90
CA ASP A 229 -7.63 -6.80 -14.71
C ASP A 229 -6.84 -7.79 -13.84
N VAL A 230 -6.53 -7.40 -12.60
CA VAL A 230 -5.75 -8.22 -11.64
C VAL A 230 -6.58 -8.39 -10.38
N LEU A 231 -7.50 -9.34 -10.43
CA LEU A 231 -8.44 -9.60 -9.34
C LEU A 231 -7.72 -10.13 -8.10
N ASP A 232 -8.21 -9.72 -6.93
CA ASP A 232 -7.80 -10.24 -5.63
C ASP A 232 -8.32 -11.67 -5.37
N GLU A 233 -8.04 -12.21 -4.19
CA GLU A 233 -8.45 -13.57 -3.80
C GLU A 233 -9.96 -13.74 -3.77
N ASN A 234 -10.70 -12.67 -3.50
CA ASN A 234 -12.17 -12.65 -3.44
C ASN A 234 -12.84 -12.29 -4.78
N THR A 235 -12.05 -12.07 -5.84
CA THR A 235 -12.57 -11.62 -7.13
C THR A 235 -13.30 -10.28 -7.08
N SER A 236 -12.87 -9.39 -6.17
CA SER A 236 -13.43 -8.05 -6.01
C SER A 236 -13.30 -7.27 -7.32
N ARG A 237 -14.36 -6.54 -7.68
CA ARG A 237 -14.38 -5.76 -8.92
C ARG A 237 -14.60 -4.29 -8.59
N PRO A 238 -13.87 -3.39 -9.26
CA PRO A 238 -14.05 -1.97 -9.06
C PRO A 238 -15.41 -1.50 -9.58
N THR A 239 -15.98 -0.52 -8.87
CA THR A 239 -17.03 0.34 -9.42
C THR A 239 -16.43 1.49 -10.22
N SER A 240 -15.25 1.94 -9.82
CA SER A 240 -14.50 3.04 -10.42
C SER A 240 -13.66 2.61 -11.61
N ASN A 241 -13.10 3.61 -12.32
CA ASN A 241 -12.08 3.43 -13.35
C ASN A 241 -10.66 3.77 -12.85
N VAL A 242 -10.42 3.90 -11.53
CA VAL A 242 -9.16 4.40 -10.95
C VAL A 242 -7.93 3.69 -11.49
N LEU A 243 -7.85 2.36 -11.33
CA LEU A 243 -6.69 1.60 -11.79
C LEU A 243 -6.57 1.61 -13.32
N SER A 244 -7.68 1.61 -14.05
CA SER A 244 -7.70 1.72 -15.51
C SER A 244 -7.17 3.08 -15.97
N ILE A 245 -7.56 4.18 -15.29
CA ILE A 245 -7.09 5.53 -15.59
C ILE A 245 -5.58 5.63 -15.35
N VAL A 246 -5.09 5.24 -14.17
CA VAL A 246 -3.67 5.35 -13.83
C VAL A 246 -2.79 4.47 -14.73
N LYS A 247 -3.24 3.24 -15.02
CA LYS A 247 -2.50 2.35 -15.92
C LYS A 247 -2.46 2.87 -17.35
N GLY A 248 -3.55 3.43 -17.83
CA GLY A 248 -3.69 3.72 -19.25
C GLY A 248 -3.24 2.52 -20.09
N ASN A 249 -2.41 2.79 -21.10
CA ASN A 249 -1.72 1.76 -21.89
C ASN A 249 -0.21 1.68 -21.53
N MET A 250 0.21 2.30 -20.42
CA MET A 250 1.62 2.54 -20.10
C MET A 250 2.12 1.70 -18.94
N LEU A 251 1.25 1.36 -17.99
CA LEU A 251 1.63 0.67 -16.77
C LEU A 251 0.94 -0.69 -16.64
N THR A 252 1.64 -1.61 -16.00
CA THR A 252 1.13 -2.94 -15.65
C THR A 252 1.18 -3.13 -14.14
N ASN A 253 0.10 -3.63 -13.55
CA ASN A 253 0.06 -4.02 -12.14
C ASN A 253 0.83 -5.33 -11.94
N VAL A 254 1.95 -5.27 -11.23
CA VAL A 254 2.84 -6.43 -11.05
C VAL A 254 2.22 -7.55 -10.22
N ALA A 255 1.15 -7.28 -9.47
CA ALA A 255 0.45 -8.29 -8.67
C ALA A 255 -0.13 -9.45 -9.51
N TYR A 256 -0.22 -9.32 -10.84
CA TYR A 256 -0.58 -10.45 -11.70
C TYR A 256 0.39 -11.63 -11.59
N LYS A 257 1.65 -11.38 -11.16
CA LYS A 257 2.67 -12.42 -10.92
C LYS A 257 2.45 -13.20 -9.61
N VAL A 258 1.61 -12.69 -8.71
CA VAL A 258 1.22 -13.38 -7.47
C VAL A 258 0.06 -14.32 -7.79
N PRO A 259 0.05 -15.59 -7.34
CA PRO A 259 -1.14 -16.45 -7.47
C PRO A 259 -2.36 -15.78 -6.83
N GLN A 260 -3.52 -15.83 -7.48
CA GLN A 260 -4.71 -15.08 -7.10
C GLN A 260 -5.13 -15.28 -5.64
N GLN A 261 -5.04 -16.50 -5.12
CA GLN A 261 -5.38 -16.83 -3.73
C GLN A 261 -4.47 -16.18 -2.67
N TYR A 262 -3.44 -15.45 -3.08
CA TYR A 262 -2.52 -14.71 -2.19
C TYR A 262 -2.52 -13.20 -2.52
N ARG A 263 -3.51 -12.73 -3.31
CA ARG A 263 -3.64 -11.32 -3.67
C ARG A 263 -4.57 -10.62 -2.68
N GLY A 264 -4.06 -10.37 -1.48
CA GLY A 264 -4.74 -9.60 -0.47
C GLY A 264 -3.76 -8.67 0.22
N THR A 265 -4.05 -7.37 0.26
CA THR A 265 -3.18 -6.35 0.84
C THR A 265 -3.81 -5.58 1.99
N ASN A 266 -5.10 -5.74 2.21
CA ASN A 266 -5.81 -5.12 3.32
C ASN A 266 -6.89 -6.08 3.82
N TRP A 267 -7.23 -5.98 5.09
CA TRP A 267 -8.30 -6.74 5.70
C TRP A 267 -9.08 -5.89 6.70
N TRP A 268 -10.37 -6.15 6.75
CA TRP A 268 -11.29 -5.49 7.64
C TRP A 268 -12.14 -6.54 8.34
N ASP A 269 -12.02 -6.58 9.67
CA ASP A 269 -12.80 -7.47 10.52
C ASP A 269 -14.31 -7.12 10.44
N LYS A 270 -15.02 -7.79 9.54
CA LYS A 270 -16.44 -7.57 9.29
C LYS A 270 -17.32 -8.30 10.28
N ASN A 271 -16.84 -9.41 10.82
CA ASN A 271 -17.59 -10.30 11.67
C ASN A 271 -17.28 -10.11 13.17
N GLY A 272 -16.22 -9.38 13.50
CA GLY A 272 -15.81 -9.07 14.87
C GLY A 272 -15.10 -10.23 15.57
N ASP A 273 -14.51 -11.17 14.82
CA ASP A 273 -13.79 -12.31 15.41
C ASP A 273 -12.29 -12.04 15.59
N CYS A 274 -11.80 -10.90 15.10
CA CYS A 274 -10.40 -10.48 15.19
C CYS A 274 -9.44 -11.35 14.37
N GLU A 275 -9.93 -12.08 13.40
CA GLU A 275 -9.14 -12.91 12.49
C GLU A 275 -9.38 -12.49 11.03
N ALA A 276 -8.31 -12.28 10.27
CA ALA A 276 -8.39 -11.95 8.85
C ALA A 276 -8.74 -13.21 8.05
N THR A 277 -10.00 -13.38 7.73
CA THR A 277 -10.52 -14.59 7.05
C THR A 277 -11.47 -14.26 5.90
N GLY A 278 -11.58 -15.20 4.97
CA GLY A 278 -12.61 -15.20 3.94
C GLY A 278 -12.67 -13.89 3.13
N ASN A 279 -13.86 -13.29 3.03
CA ASN A 279 -14.15 -12.11 2.23
C ASN A 279 -13.78 -10.77 2.93
N GLU A 280 -12.99 -10.83 3.96
CA GLU A 280 -12.48 -9.67 4.70
C GLU A 280 -11.19 -9.14 4.11
N ILE A 281 -10.47 -9.98 3.35
CA ILE A 281 -9.22 -9.64 2.72
C ILE A 281 -9.49 -9.12 1.30
N VAL A 282 -8.90 -7.96 0.96
CA VAL A 282 -9.01 -7.35 -0.36
C VAL A 282 -7.64 -6.82 -0.82
N MET A 283 -7.48 -6.53 -2.11
CA MET A 283 -6.26 -5.95 -2.65
C MET A 283 -6.52 -4.51 -3.10
N ILE A 284 -6.04 -3.54 -2.30
CA ILE A 284 -6.16 -2.11 -2.57
C ILE A 284 -4.80 -1.38 -2.61
N ASP A 285 -3.72 -2.05 -2.17
CA ASP A 285 -2.35 -1.59 -2.38
C ASP A 285 -1.82 -2.19 -3.68
N HIS A 286 -1.28 -1.35 -4.54
CA HIS A 286 -0.80 -1.77 -5.85
C HIS A 286 0.60 -1.23 -6.13
N VAL A 287 1.33 -1.96 -6.98
CA VAL A 287 2.57 -1.51 -7.60
C VAL A 287 2.41 -1.66 -9.11
N LEU A 288 2.45 -0.53 -9.80
CA LEU A 288 2.29 -0.43 -11.24
C LEU A 288 3.62 -0.01 -11.85
N VAL A 289 4.04 -0.63 -12.93
CA VAL A 289 5.34 -0.34 -13.56
C VAL A 289 5.23 -0.21 -15.07
N THR A 290 6.12 0.57 -15.68
CA THR A 290 6.31 0.65 -17.14
C THR A 290 6.84 -0.67 -17.71
N ALA A 291 6.68 -0.88 -19.01
CA ALA A 291 7.08 -2.10 -19.70
C ALA A 291 8.58 -2.41 -19.53
N GLY A 292 9.45 -1.39 -19.58
CA GLY A 292 10.90 -1.59 -19.41
C GLY A 292 11.29 -2.11 -18.03
N LEU A 293 10.57 -1.67 -16.97
CA LEU A 293 10.74 -2.26 -15.63
C LEU A 293 10.07 -3.62 -15.51
N LEU A 294 8.90 -3.83 -16.13
CA LEU A 294 8.17 -5.10 -16.06
C LEU A 294 9.02 -6.29 -16.53
N ASP A 295 9.81 -6.11 -17.57
CA ASP A 295 10.73 -7.12 -18.11
C ASP A 295 11.86 -7.45 -17.12
N ARG A 296 12.10 -6.57 -16.15
CA ARG A 296 13.11 -6.70 -15.10
C ARG A 296 12.54 -7.21 -13.77
N VAL A 297 11.22 -7.27 -13.60
CA VAL A 297 10.57 -7.79 -12.40
C VAL A 297 10.79 -9.30 -12.29
N GLU A 298 11.67 -9.69 -11.36
CA GLU A 298 12.01 -11.09 -11.10
C GLU A 298 10.97 -11.79 -10.24
N SER A 299 10.46 -11.11 -9.22
CA SER A 299 9.45 -11.68 -8.32
C SER A 299 8.61 -10.59 -7.66
N VAL A 300 7.38 -10.96 -7.32
CA VAL A 300 6.44 -10.16 -6.55
C VAL A 300 5.89 -11.03 -5.43
N GLY A 301 5.76 -10.48 -4.24
CA GLY A 301 5.17 -11.15 -3.09
C GLY A 301 4.29 -10.19 -2.29
N ILE A 302 3.28 -10.73 -1.63
CA ILE A 302 2.47 -10.03 -0.63
C ILE A 302 2.67 -10.82 0.67
N TYR A 303 3.10 -10.14 1.73
CA TYR A 303 3.40 -10.80 2.99
C TYR A 303 2.19 -10.79 3.91
N GLN A 304 1.47 -11.88 3.97
CA GLN A 304 0.31 -12.11 4.84
C GLN A 304 0.71 -12.92 6.09
N GLY A 305 1.81 -12.54 6.72
CA GLY A 305 2.37 -13.29 7.86
C GLY A 305 1.75 -12.97 9.22
N TYR A 306 0.69 -12.17 9.25
CA TYR A 306 -0.11 -11.85 10.43
C TYR A 306 -1.59 -11.79 10.04
N THR A 307 -2.43 -12.46 10.80
CA THR A 307 -3.87 -12.59 10.55
C THR A 307 -4.72 -12.23 11.76
N GLU A 308 -4.08 -11.87 12.89
CA GLU A 308 -4.76 -11.47 14.11
C GLU A 308 -4.77 -9.94 14.21
N TYR A 309 -5.91 -9.36 14.58
CA TYR A 309 -6.08 -7.92 14.65
C TYR A 309 -6.25 -7.41 16.09
N CYS A 310 -7.37 -7.71 16.72
CA CYS A 310 -7.72 -7.11 18.00
C CYS A 310 -6.62 -7.29 19.05
N GLY A 311 -6.13 -6.17 19.58
CA GLY A 311 -5.06 -6.15 20.57
C GLY A 311 -3.67 -6.46 20.04
N LYS A 312 -3.49 -6.53 18.71
CA LYS A 312 -2.19 -6.61 18.06
C LYS A 312 -1.76 -5.23 17.55
N MET A 313 -0.47 -5.01 17.51
CA MET A 313 0.12 -3.75 17.07
C MET A 313 0.59 -3.81 15.60
N ASN A 314 0.04 -4.73 14.81
CA ASN A 314 0.28 -4.85 13.37
C ASN A 314 -0.61 -3.89 12.58
N SER A 315 -0.27 -3.68 11.31
CA SER A 315 -1.13 -2.96 10.37
C SER A 315 -2.30 -3.84 9.91
N ASP A 316 -3.43 -3.22 9.55
CA ASP A 316 -4.52 -3.85 8.79
C ASP A 316 -4.19 -4.02 7.30
N HIS A 317 -2.98 -3.64 6.89
CA HIS A 317 -2.46 -3.88 5.55
C HIS A 317 -1.27 -4.84 5.55
N TYR A 318 -1.09 -5.52 4.42
CA TYR A 318 0.03 -6.43 4.13
C TYR A 318 0.98 -5.80 3.11
N PRO A 319 2.31 -5.79 3.36
CA PRO A 319 3.24 -5.17 2.43
C PRO A 319 3.36 -5.94 1.12
N VAL A 320 3.48 -5.18 0.03
CA VAL A 320 3.78 -5.67 -1.32
C VAL A 320 5.27 -5.52 -1.59
N LEU A 321 5.92 -6.59 -2.01
CA LEU A 321 7.35 -6.67 -2.29
C LEU A 321 7.58 -6.91 -3.78
N VAL A 322 8.49 -6.14 -4.38
CA VAL A 322 8.86 -6.29 -5.79
C VAL A 322 10.37 -6.34 -5.92
N ASN A 323 10.90 -7.38 -6.53
CA ASN A 323 12.32 -7.47 -6.87
C ASN A 323 12.52 -7.14 -8.35
N ILE A 324 13.40 -6.19 -8.62
CA ILE A 324 13.72 -5.67 -9.95
C ILE A 324 15.20 -5.90 -10.22
N ARG A 325 15.54 -6.53 -11.33
CA ARG A 325 16.90 -6.73 -11.79
C ARG A 325 17.45 -5.43 -12.39
N LEU A 326 18.70 -5.07 -12.04
CA LEU A 326 19.33 -3.82 -12.46
C LEU A 326 20.40 -4.00 -13.58
N ASP A 327 20.70 -5.24 -13.98
CA ASP A 327 21.66 -5.56 -15.04
C ASP A 327 20.98 -5.74 -16.41
#